data_352cc6d06edf346c26f6ae6cdf843922
#
_entry.id   352cc6d06edf346c26f6ae6cdf843922
#
_cell.length_a   1.000
_cell.length_b   1.000
_cell.length_c   1.000
_cell.angle_alpha   90.00
_cell.angle_beta   90.00
_cell.angle_gamma   90.00
#
_symmetry.space_group_name_H-M   'P 1'
#
loop_
_entity.id
_entity.type
_entity.pdbx_description
1 polymer ?
#
loop_
_entity_poly.entity_id
_entity_poly.type
_entity_poly.pdbx_seq_one_letter_code
_entity_poly.pdbx_strand_id
1 'polypeptide(L)'
;SNPSLLNSDVHALYSDHHRWLVSWLRRRLRDTDNAADMAHDTFLYVLGKPEQVAHLREPRAWLSSIAKGLLIDRFRRQQVERAYLDAIANLPEQDVPSPQERLILLQTLTRIDALLDGLRPRVRTAFLLSRLEGLGYQAIAGRLGVSVSSVEKYMATAIRHCFLARNSL
;
A
#
# COMPACT_ATOMS: atom_id res chain seq x y z
N SER A 1 0.17 21.11 24.43
CA SER A 1 0.86 19.85 24.80
C SER A 1 2.36 20.11 24.79
N ASN A 2 3.05 19.72 25.85
CA ASN A 2 4.49 19.99 26.00
C ASN A 2 5.30 18.99 25.15
N PRO A 3 6.12 19.41 24.19
CA PRO A 3 6.89 18.52 23.32
C PRO A 3 7.79 17.53 24.07
N SER A 4 8.27 17.89 25.24
CA SER A 4 9.12 17.02 26.05
C SER A 4 8.38 15.84 26.66
N LEU A 5 7.09 16.00 27.00
CA LEU A 5 6.25 14.93 27.51
C LEU A 5 5.88 13.93 26.41
N LEU A 6 5.60 14.41 25.20
CA LEU A 6 5.28 13.56 24.05
C LEU A 6 6.47 12.69 23.65
N ASN A 7 7.68 13.22 23.70
CA ASN A 7 8.89 12.44 23.44
C ASN A 7 9.14 11.36 24.51
N SER A 8 8.82 11.67 25.78
CA SER A 8 8.91 10.71 26.87
C SER A 8 7.95 9.53 26.68
N ASP A 9 6.73 9.80 26.23
CA ASP A 9 5.71 8.78 25.99
C ASP A 9 6.11 7.84 24.84
N VAL A 10 6.67 8.39 23.76
CA VAL A 10 7.19 7.58 22.63
C VAL A 10 8.37 6.74 23.07
N HIS A 11 9.28 7.28 23.87
CA HIS A 11 10.43 6.54 24.40
C HIS A 11 9.99 5.39 25.31
N ALA A 12 9.03 5.62 26.19
CA ALA A 12 8.45 4.60 27.05
C ALA A 12 7.79 3.47 26.21
N LEU A 13 7.02 3.84 25.20
CA LEU A 13 6.39 2.88 24.28
C LEU A 13 7.44 2.00 23.59
N TYR A 14 8.52 2.60 23.10
CA TYR A 14 9.63 1.87 22.49
C TYR A 14 10.28 0.90 23.47
N SER A 15 10.67 1.37 24.66
CA SER A 15 11.33 0.56 25.68
C SER A 15 10.47 -0.62 26.12
N ASP A 16 9.16 -0.42 26.29
CA ASP A 16 8.24 -1.42 26.79
C ASP A 16 7.83 -2.47 25.75
N HIS A 17 7.79 -2.10 24.46
CA HIS A 17 7.17 -2.92 23.43
C HIS A 17 8.06 -3.29 22.25
N HIS A 18 9.26 -2.73 22.12
CA HIS A 18 10.14 -3.01 20.97
C HIS A 18 10.46 -4.50 20.81
N ARG A 19 10.91 -5.16 21.90
CA ARG A 19 11.24 -6.60 21.87
C ARG A 19 10.03 -7.45 21.50
N TRP A 20 8.88 -7.11 22.07
CA TRP A 20 7.65 -7.82 21.75
C TRP A 20 7.30 -7.66 20.26
N LEU A 21 7.38 -6.45 19.71
CA LEU A 21 7.07 -6.20 18.31
C LEU A 21 8.00 -6.95 17.36
N VAL A 22 9.29 -6.95 17.62
CA VAL A 22 10.27 -7.74 16.86
C VAL A 22 9.91 -9.22 16.87
N SER A 23 9.60 -9.79 18.03
CA SER A 23 9.22 -11.20 18.17
C SER A 23 7.91 -11.52 17.46
N TRP A 24 6.94 -10.60 17.52
CA TRP A 24 5.66 -10.71 16.83
C TRP A 24 5.86 -10.69 15.30
N LEU A 25 6.73 -9.84 14.78
CA LEU A 25 7.08 -9.75 13.36
C LEU A 25 7.87 -10.97 12.88
N ARG A 26 8.82 -11.48 13.68
CA ARG A 26 9.57 -12.71 13.35
C ARG A 26 8.68 -13.92 13.11
N ARG A 27 7.62 -14.05 13.86
CA ARG A 27 6.64 -15.14 13.65
C ARG A 27 5.87 -15.02 12.34
N ARG A 28 5.79 -13.83 11.74
CA ARG A 28 5.09 -13.55 10.48
C ARG A 28 6.01 -13.45 9.28
N LEU A 29 7.21 -12.98 9.51
CA LEU A 29 8.21 -12.75 8.49
C LEU A 29 9.22 -13.86 8.55
N ARG A 30 9.38 -14.85 8.22
CA ARG A 30 10.40 -15.92 8.27
C ARG A 30 11.86 -15.41 8.16
N ASP A 31 12.07 -14.11 8.29
CA ASP A 31 13.35 -13.43 8.16
C ASP A 31 13.54 -12.47 9.35
N THR A 32 14.63 -12.70 10.10
CA THR A 32 14.95 -11.96 11.33
C THR A 32 15.32 -10.49 11.04
N ASP A 33 16.09 -10.26 9.97
CA ASP A 33 16.57 -8.91 9.61
C ASP A 33 15.40 -8.02 9.15
N ASN A 34 14.50 -8.60 8.36
CA ASN A 34 13.28 -7.92 7.96
C ASN A 34 12.35 -7.60 9.14
N ALA A 35 12.30 -8.46 10.15
CA ALA A 35 11.49 -8.19 11.35
C ALA A 35 12.02 -6.99 12.14
N ALA A 36 13.33 -6.89 12.33
CA ALA A 36 13.95 -5.74 12.99
C ALA A 36 13.72 -4.44 12.21
N ASP A 37 13.88 -4.45 10.90
CA ASP A 37 13.63 -3.31 10.02
C ASP A 37 12.16 -2.84 10.09
N MET A 38 11.22 -3.78 10.05
CA MET A 38 9.80 -3.46 10.13
C MET A 38 9.39 -2.92 11.50
N ALA A 39 10.00 -3.41 12.57
CA ALA A 39 9.82 -2.85 13.91
C ALA A 39 10.35 -1.41 13.97
N HIS A 40 11.52 -1.17 13.40
CA HIS A 40 12.10 0.17 13.31
C HIS A 40 11.20 1.12 12.53
N ASP A 41 10.72 0.73 11.36
CA ASP A 41 9.79 1.51 10.53
C ASP A 41 8.49 1.81 11.27
N THR A 42 7.98 0.85 12.03
CA THR A 42 6.78 1.04 12.86
C THR A 42 6.98 2.14 13.90
N PHE A 43 8.11 2.15 14.59
CA PHE A 43 8.40 3.19 15.57
C PHE A 43 8.74 4.54 14.94
N LEU A 44 9.34 4.58 13.75
CA LEU A 44 9.49 5.82 12.97
C LEU A 44 8.12 6.42 12.61
N TYR A 45 7.17 5.60 12.23
CA TYR A 45 5.79 6.05 11.99
C TYR A 45 5.16 6.64 13.25
N VAL A 46 5.36 6.00 14.40
CA VAL A 46 4.90 6.47 15.71
C VAL A 46 5.51 7.82 16.08
N LEU A 47 6.80 8.02 15.80
CA LEU A 47 7.48 9.30 16.03
C LEU A 47 6.84 10.46 15.26
N GLY A 48 6.25 10.19 14.12
CA GLY A 48 5.50 11.18 13.34
C GLY A 48 4.13 11.53 13.92
N LYS A 49 3.64 10.78 14.92
CA LYS A 49 2.31 10.95 15.52
C LYS A 49 2.34 10.84 17.05
N PRO A 50 3.17 11.61 17.74
CA PRO A 50 3.39 11.46 19.18
C PRO A 50 2.13 11.73 20.01
N GLU A 51 1.22 12.55 19.51
CA GLU A 51 -0.06 12.87 20.18
C GLU A 51 -0.98 11.65 20.34
N GLN A 52 -0.83 10.63 19.50
CA GLN A 52 -1.64 9.42 19.58
C GLN A 52 -1.15 8.47 20.67
N VAL A 53 0.11 8.59 21.08
CA VAL A 53 0.73 7.69 22.07
C VAL A 53 0.20 7.93 23.48
N ALA A 54 -0.05 9.19 23.86
CA ALA A 54 -0.45 9.59 25.21
C ALA A 54 -1.79 8.98 25.68
N HIS A 55 -2.64 8.54 24.75
CA HIS A 55 -4.00 8.07 25.02
C HIS A 55 -4.22 6.59 24.70
N LEU A 56 -3.14 5.83 24.47
CA LEU A 56 -3.24 4.42 24.09
C LEU A 56 -3.71 3.55 25.26
N ARG A 57 -4.81 2.85 25.06
CA ARG A 57 -5.29 1.82 25.99
C ARG A 57 -4.65 0.47 25.74
N GLU A 58 -4.45 0.11 24.47
CA GLU A 58 -3.88 -1.16 24.03
C GLU A 58 -2.71 -0.93 23.08
N PRO A 59 -1.51 -0.62 23.60
CA PRO A 59 -0.34 -0.29 22.77
C PRO A 59 0.04 -1.38 21.77
N ARG A 60 -0.01 -2.65 22.18
CA ARG A 60 0.34 -3.77 21.31
C ARG A 60 -0.62 -3.96 20.15
N ALA A 61 -1.92 -3.78 20.38
CA ALA A 61 -2.94 -3.84 19.33
C ALA A 61 -2.71 -2.72 18.30
N TRP A 62 -2.42 -1.53 18.78
CA TRP A 62 -2.13 -0.38 17.92
C TRP A 62 -0.85 -0.56 17.12
N LEU A 63 0.26 -0.96 17.76
CA LEU A 63 1.54 -1.22 17.09
C LEU A 63 1.43 -2.33 16.05
N SER A 64 0.71 -3.42 16.37
CA SER A 64 0.50 -4.51 15.41
C SER A 64 -0.34 -4.08 14.22
N SER A 65 -1.31 -3.20 14.41
CA SER A 65 -2.11 -2.62 13.32
C SER A 65 -1.26 -1.79 12.37
N ILE A 66 -0.40 -0.93 12.91
CA ILE A 66 0.56 -0.14 12.10
C ILE A 66 1.53 -1.07 11.37
N ALA A 67 2.12 -2.02 12.05
CA ALA A 67 3.07 -2.96 11.46
C ALA A 67 2.44 -3.80 10.34
N LYS A 68 1.20 -4.25 10.51
CA LYS A 68 0.45 -4.95 9.44
C LYS A 68 0.26 -4.07 8.21
N GLY A 69 -0.12 -2.82 8.40
CA GLY A 69 -0.27 -1.85 7.30
C GLY A 69 1.04 -1.67 6.53
N LEU A 70 2.16 -1.47 7.24
CA LEU A 70 3.49 -1.34 6.65
C LEU A 70 3.93 -2.62 5.93
N LEU A 71 3.62 -3.80 6.45
CA LEU A 71 3.87 -5.09 5.80
C LEU A 71 3.11 -5.22 4.48
N ILE A 72 1.84 -4.87 4.47
CA ILE A 72 1.00 -4.90 3.27
C ILE A 72 1.57 -3.94 2.22
N ASP A 73 1.94 -2.73 2.61
CA ASP A 73 2.53 -1.73 1.72
C ASP A 73 3.87 -2.19 1.15
N ARG A 74 4.73 -2.79 1.98
CA ARG A 74 6.01 -3.34 1.55
C ARG A 74 5.84 -4.49 0.56
N PHE A 75 4.94 -5.42 0.87
CA PHE A 75 4.61 -6.54 -0.02
C PHE A 75 4.08 -6.05 -1.37
N ARG A 76 3.17 -5.09 -1.36
CA ARG A 76 2.63 -4.47 -2.57
C ARG A 76 3.74 -3.85 -3.42
N ARG A 77 4.64 -3.08 -2.79
CA ARG A 77 5.78 -2.48 -3.48
C ARG A 77 6.66 -3.53 -4.14
N GLN A 78 6.96 -4.61 -3.46
CA GLN A 78 7.76 -5.72 -4.00
C GLN A 78 7.07 -6.38 -5.20
N GLN A 79 5.76 -6.58 -5.14
CA GLN A 79 4.98 -7.15 -6.25
C GLN A 79 4.99 -6.23 -7.47
N VAL A 80 4.78 -4.93 -7.28
CA VAL A 80 4.84 -3.93 -8.34
C VAL A 80 6.23 -3.86 -8.95
N GLU A 81 7.29 -3.87 -8.13
CA GLU A 81 8.67 -3.86 -8.60
C GLU A 81 9.01 -5.10 -9.43
N ARG A 82 8.59 -6.28 -8.98
CA ARG A 82 8.79 -7.52 -9.73
C ARG A 82 8.08 -7.49 -11.08
N ALA A 83 6.81 -7.08 -11.11
CA ALA A 83 6.06 -6.95 -12.35
C ALA A 83 6.70 -5.93 -13.31
N TYR A 84 7.22 -4.83 -12.79
CA TYR A 84 7.96 -3.83 -13.56
C TYR A 84 9.24 -4.42 -14.17
N LEU A 85 10.05 -5.11 -13.38
CA LEU A 85 11.29 -5.73 -13.86
C LEU A 85 11.01 -6.78 -14.94
N ASP A 86 9.98 -7.59 -14.78
CA ASP A 86 9.55 -8.57 -15.78
C ASP A 86 9.12 -7.88 -17.09
N ALA A 87 8.40 -6.76 -16.97
CA ALA A 87 7.93 -5.99 -18.13
C ALA A 87 9.08 -5.37 -18.94
N ILE A 88 10.15 -4.92 -18.29
CA ILE A 88 11.28 -4.27 -18.96
C ILE A 88 12.42 -5.23 -19.35
N ALA A 89 12.36 -6.50 -18.93
CA ALA A 89 13.45 -7.47 -19.13
C ALA A 89 13.85 -7.66 -20.59
N ASN A 90 12.91 -7.49 -21.52
CA ASN A 90 13.13 -7.68 -22.97
C ASN A 90 13.16 -6.36 -23.75
N LEU A 91 13.17 -5.21 -23.06
CA LEU A 91 13.26 -3.91 -23.74
C LEU A 91 14.70 -3.68 -24.25
N PRO A 92 14.86 -3.02 -25.42
CA PRO A 92 16.14 -2.52 -25.84
C PRO A 92 16.75 -1.58 -24.78
N GLU A 93 18.08 -1.60 -24.64
CA GLU A 93 18.78 -0.82 -23.62
C GLU A 93 18.44 0.69 -23.66
N GLN A 94 18.25 1.25 -24.87
CA GLN A 94 17.88 2.65 -25.06
C GLN A 94 16.47 3.00 -24.55
N ASP A 95 15.60 2.00 -24.41
CA ASP A 95 14.22 2.18 -23.95
C ASP A 95 14.05 1.92 -22.46
N VAL A 96 15.11 1.46 -21.78
CA VAL A 96 15.11 1.22 -20.34
C VAL A 96 15.15 2.57 -19.61
N PRO A 97 14.19 2.84 -18.71
CA PRO A 97 14.17 4.09 -17.93
C PRO A 97 15.43 4.27 -17.07
N SER A 98 15.85 5.52 -16.90
CA SER A 98 16.92 5.86 -15.99
C SER A 98 16.56 5.49 -14.53
N PRO A 99 17.54 5.38 -13.60
CA PRO A 99 17.26 5.10 -12.20
C PRO A 99 16.27 6.07 -11.55
N GLN A 100 16.31 7.36 -11.91
CA GLN A 100 15.38 8.37 -11.41
C GLN A 100 13.97 8.19 -11.97
N GLU A 101 13.84 7.97 -13.27
CA GLU A 101 12.57 7.69 -13.92
C GLU A 101 11.95 6.40 -13.37
N ARG A 102 12.76 5.38 -13.15
CA ARG A 102 12.34 4.12 -12.53
C ARG A 102 11.74 4.36 -11.14
N LEU A 103 12.41 5.15 -10.30
CA LEU A 103 11.94 5.44 -8.96
C LEU A 103 10.58 6.13 -8.98
N ILE A 104 10.41 7.15 -9.81
CA ILE A 104 9.16 7.89 -9.98
C ILE A 104 8.05 6.96 -10.48
N LEU A 105 8.35 6.13 -11.48
CA LEU A 105 7.40 5.19 -12.07
C LEU A 105 6.94 4.16 -11.04
N LEU A 106 7.87 3.55 -10.27
CA LEU A 106 7.54 2.58 -9.24
C LEU A 106 6.68 3.18 -8.12
N GLN A 107 6.99 4.40 -7.69
CA GLN A 107 6.17 5.11 -6.70
C GLN A 107 4.75 5.36 -7.23
N THR A 108 4.63 5.78 -8.47
CA THR A 108 3.34 6.04 -9.12
C THR A 108 2.52 4.76 -9.26
N LEU A 109 3.12 3.70 -9.77
CA LEU A 109 2.46 2.39 -9.94
C LEU A 109 2.02 1.80 -8.60
N THR A 110 2.84 1.93 -7.56
CA THR A 110 2.50 1.46 -6.21
C THR A 110 1.29 2.21 -5.64
N ARG A 111 1.21 3.52 -5.87
CA ARG A 111 0.04 4.32 -5.47
C ARG A 111 -1.23 3.93 -6.22
N ILE A 112 -1.12 3.70 -7.52
CA ILE A 112 -2.26 3.26 -8.34
C ILE A 112 -2.73 1.88 -7.89
N ASP A 113 -1.80 0.93 -7.67
CA ASP A 113 -2.13 -0.40 -7.17
C ASP A 113 -2.86 -0.34 -5.82
N ALA A 114 -2.37 0.47 -4.89
CA ALA A 114 -3.01 0.70 -3.60
C ALA A 114 -4.41 1.31 -3.74
N LEU A 115 -4.56 2.28 -4.64
CA LEU A 115 -5.85 2.92 -4.90
C LEU A 115 -6.91 1.93 -5.39
N LEU A 116 -6.51 1.00 -6.27
CA LEU A 116 -7.41 0.04 -6.88
C LEU A 116 -7.62 -1.24 -6.05
N ASP A 117 -6.88 -1.41 -4.96
CA ASP A 117 -6.88 -2.64 -4.15
C ASP A 117 -8.25 -2.95 -3.51
N GLY A 118 -9.02 -1.92 -3.16
CA GLY A 118 -10.36 -2.07 -2.58
C GLY A 118 -11.46 -2.48 -3.57
N LEU A 119 -11.15 -2.56 -4.87
CA LEU A 119 -12.11 -2.93 -5.90
C LEU A 119 -12.19 -4.44 -6.08
N ARG A 120 -13.41 -4.95 -6.31
CA ARG A 120 -13.60 -6.35 -6.74
C ARG A 120 -12.84 -6.60 -8.05
N PRO A 121 -12.33 -7.82 -8.29
CA PRO A 121 -11.51 -8.11 -9.47
C PRO A 121 -12.15 -7.72 -10.82
N ARG A 122 -13.44 -7.99 -11.01
CA ARG A 122 -14.15 -7.62 -12.25
C ARG A 122 -14.30 -6.12 -12.43
N VAL A 123 -14.58 -5.39 -11.35
CA VAL A 123 -14.67 -3.92 -11.34
C VAL A 123 -13.31 -3.31 -11.68
N ARG A 124 -12.26 -3.80 -11.04
CA ARG A 124 -10.87 -3.39 -11.30
C ARG A 124 -10.49 -3.63 -12.75
N THR A 125 -10.76 -4.83 -13.28
CA THR A 125 -10.45 -5.18 -14.67
C THR A 125 -11.20 -4.29 -15.65
N ALA A 126 -12.50 -4.08 -15.46
CA ALA A 126 -13.30 -3.19 -16.31
C ALA A 126 -12.74 -1.77 -16.32
N PHE A 127 -12.38 -1.23 -15.18
CA PHE A 127 -11.79 0.10 -15.05
C PHE A 127 -10.45 0.22 -15.78
N LEU A 128 -9.57 -0.77 -15.62
CA LEU A 128 -8.27 -0.80 -16.28
C LEU A 128 -8.39 -0.94 -17.81
N LEU A 129 -9.28 -1.79 -18.29
CA LEU A 129 -9.56 -1.91 -19.73
C LEU A 129 -10.06 -0.60 -20.34
N SER A 130 -10.92 0.12 -19.62
CA SER A 130 -11.40 1.43 -20.05
C SER A 130 -10.27 2.48 -20.09
N ARG A 131 -9.48 2.57 -19.02
CA ARG A 131 -8.53 3.66 -18.84
C ARG A 131 -7.19 3.44 -19.54
N LEU A 132 -6.70 2.21 -19.58
CA LEU A 132 -5.39 1.88 -20.16
C LEU A 132 -5.52 1.47 -21.64
N GLU A 133 -6.50 0.66 -21.98
CA GLU A 133 -6.70 0.18 -23.35
C GLU A 133 -7.71 1.01 -24.13
N GLY A 134 -8.41 1.95 -23.49
CA GLY A 134 -9.39 2.82 -24.14
C GLY A 134 -10.61 2.09 -24.68
N LEU A 135 -10.93 0.91 -24.18
CA LEU A 135 -12.06 0.11 -24.64
C LEU A 135 -13.40 0.75 -24.29
N GLY A 136 -14.34 0.72 -25.23
CA GLY A 136 -15.74 1.07 -24.97
C GLY A 136 -16.45 -0.01 -24.14
N TYR A 137 -17.58 0.35 -23.54
CA TYR A 137 -18.33 -0.54 -22.63
C TYR A 137 -18.82 -1.83 -23.29
N GLN A 138 -19.18 -1.80 -24.58
CA GLN A 138 -19.54 -3.00 -25.32
C GLN A 138 -18.38 -3.98 -25.45
N ALA A 139 -17.19 -3.47 -25.77
CA ALA A 139 -15.97 -4.30 -25.88
C ALA A 139 -15.58 -4.89 -24.51
N ILE A 140 -15.67 -4.08 -23.44
CA ILE A 140 -15.43 -4.56 -22.07
C ILE A 140 -16.44 -5.64 -21.68
N ALA A 141 -17.73 -5.43 -21.96
CA ALA A 141 -18.78 -6.40 -21.70
C ALA A 141 -18.50 -7.74 -22.40
N GLY A 142 -18.11 -7.70 -23.66
CA GLY A 142 -17.72 -8.88 -24.44
C GLY A 142 -16.51 -9.59 -23.84
N ARG A 143 -15.48 -8.86 -23.43
CA ARG A 143 -14.26 -9.42 -22.85
C ARG A 143 -14.49 -10.06 -21.48
N LEU A 144 -15.35 -9.47 -20.65
CA LEU A 144 -15.66 -9.96 -19.31
C LEU A 144 -16.82 -10.99 -19.28
N GLY A 145 -17.52 -11.17 -20.40
CA GLY A 145 -18.67 -12.06 -20.44
C GLY A 145 -19.85 -11.56 -19.59
N VAL A 146 -20.09 -10.26 -19.56
CA VAL A 146 -21.15 -9.60 -18.80
C VAL A 146 -21.96 -8.66 -19.69
N SER A 147 -23.08 -8.14 -19.18
CA SER A 147 -23.89 -7.15 -19.90
C SER A 147 -23.22 -5.77 -19.87
N VAL A 148 -23.58 -4.90 -20.83
CA VAL A 148 -23.17 -3.50 -20.85
C VAL A 148 -23.65 -2.78 -19.57
N SER A 149 -24.86 -3.09 -19.12
CA SER A 149 -25.39 -2.55 -17.84
C SER A 149 -24.49 -2.92 -16.64
N SER A 150 -23.94 -4.13 -16.61
CA SER A 150 -22.97 -4.52 -15.57
C SER A 150 -21.69 -3.69 -15.65
N VAL A 151 -21.18 -3.44 -16.86
CA VAL A 151 -19.99 -2.60 -17.07
C VAL A 151 -20.24 -1.16 -16.60
N GLU A 152 -21.38 -0.59 -16.90
CA GLU A 152 -21.78 0.74 -16.40
C GLU A 152 -21.75 0.80 -14.87
N LYS A 153 -22.26 -0.22 -14.19
CA LYS A 153 -22.22 -0.35 -12.72
C LYS A 153 -20.78 -0.48 -12.21
N TYR A 154 -19.95 -1.30 -12.87
CA TYR A 154 -18.55 -1.47 -12.51
C TYR A 154 -17.78 -0.15 -12.61
N MET A 155 -17.99 0.60 -13.70
CA MET A 155 -17.34 1.88 -13.90
C MET A 155 -17.78 2.92 -12.86
N ALA A 156 -19.07 2.99 -12.56
CA ALA A 156 -19.59 3.87 -11.52
C ALA A 156 -19.00 3.54 -10.14
N THR A 157 -18.90 2.27 -9.80
CA THR A 157 -18.28 1.80 -8.56
C THR A 157 -16.81 2.16 -8.49
N ALA A 158 -16.05 1.94 -9.56
CA ALA A 158 -14.63 2.25 -9.63
C ALA A 158 -14.36 3.76 -9.51
N ILE A 159 -15.10 4.59 -10.25
CA ILE A 159 -14.96 6.04 -10.21
C ILE A 159 -15.29 6.59 -8.82
N ARG A 160 -16.35 6.10 -8.20
CA ARG A 160 -16.73 6.48 -6.83
C ARG A 160 -15.65 6.11 -5.83
N HIS A 161 -15.10 4.90 -5.94
CA HIS A 161 -14.00 4.42 -5.08
C HIS A 161 -12.78 5.32 -5.18
N CYS A 162 -12.35 5.67 -6.40
CA CYS A 162 -11.21 6.55 -6.63
C CYS A 162 -11.46 7.97 -6.08
N PHE A 163 -12.68 8.47 -6.23
CA PHE A 163 -13.07 9.79 -5.70
C PHE A 163 -13.01 9.82 -4.17
N LEU A 164 -13.55 8.80 -3.50
CA LEU A 164 -13.53 8.71 -2.04
C LEU A 164 -12.10 8.52 -1.50
N ALA A 165 -11.29 7.71 -2.16
CA ALA A 165 -9.90 7.50 -1.78
C ALA A 165 -9.05 8.79 -1.89
N ARG A 166 -9.31 9.62 -2.90
CA ARG A 166 -8.65 10.92 -3.04
C ARG A 166 -8.90 11.84 -1.85
N ASN A 167 -10.09 11.81 -1.28
CA ASN A 167 -10.47 12.66 -0.16
C ASN A 167 -9.97 12.13 1.19
N SER A 168 -9.37 10.93 1.22
CA SER A 168 -8.82 10.31 2.43
C SER A 168 -7.30 10.50 2.54
N LEU A 169 -6.66 11.10 1.54
CA LEU A 169 -5.25 11.46 1.49
C LEU A 169 -5.04 12.91 1.92
#